data_252af4f43be8c44dedf3caaa134a00ea
#
_entry.id   252af4f43be8c44dedf3caaa134a00ea
#
_cell.length_a   1.000
_cell.length_b   1.000
_cell.length_c   1.000
_cell.angle_alpha   90.00
_cell.angle_beta   90.00
_cell.angle_gamma   90.00
#
_symmetry.space_group_name_H-M   'P 1'
#
loop_
_entity.id
_entity.type
_entity.pdbx_description
1 polymer ?
#
loop_
_entity_poly.entity_id
_entity_poly.type
_entity_poly.pdbx_seq_one_letter_code
_entity_poly.pdbx_strand_id
1 'polypeptide(L)'
;VILTAADNFGIDVTGLVVGLGFVGLAVAFAAQDTVENVIAGVFIIIDRPFREGERILLPKSLGGIYSKWGDVTYIGLRTTRVRSTDGVLLTVPNKLLTKDAVANFSHSSDMELRVRIRLGLTATWSNVTKAEEIVRDIADNHPDIVQDPKPPEAVLRGFGDQEVVMEIRYYVGNAKKMRPSKSFFVTEILRRFEESKVTLAYPVRVNMNSEVDLEELGF
;
A
#
# COMPACT_ATOMS: atom_id res chain seq x y z
N VAL A 1 -12.79 -33.67 -42.91
CA VAL A 1 -13.18 -34.95 -43.51
C VAL A 1 -14.70 -35.07 -43.61
N ILE A 2 -15.51 -34.91 -42.53
CA ILE A 2 -16.98 -35.06 -42.61
C ILE A 2 -17.60 -33.96 -43.48
N LEU A 3 -17.18 -32.69 -43.33
CA LEU A 3 -17.69 -31.57 -44.13
C LEU A 3 -17.32 -31.69 -45.63
N THR A 4 -16.12 -32.13 -45.93
CA THR A 4 -15.67 -32.35 -47.33
C THR A 4 -16.39 -33.53 -47.96
N ALA A 5 -16.77 -34.57 -47.20
CA ALA A 5 -17.59 -35.66 -47.71
C ALA A 5 -19.01 -35.17 -48.00
N ALA A 6 -19.63 -34.39 -47.14
CA ALA A 6 -20.96 -33.83 -47.33
C ALA A 6 -21.07 -32.95 -48.60
N ASP A 7 -20.05 -32.10 -48.83
CA ASP A 7 -19.96 -31.23 -50.01
C ASP A 7 -19.92 -32.06 -51.30
N ASN A 8 -19.19 -33.17 -51.29
CA ASN A 8 -19.14 -34.08 -52.45
C ASN A 8 -20.47 -34.78 -52.75
N PHE A 9 -21.38 -34.89 -51.76
CA PHE A 9 -22.74 -35.39 -51.95
C PHE A 9 -23.75 -34.28 -52.31
N GLY A 10 -23.28 -33.05 -52.61
CA GLY A 10 -24.12 -31.94 -53.00
C GLY A 10 -24.92 -31.32 -51.87
N ILE A 11 -24.54 -31.57 -50.59
CA ILE A 11 -25.17 -30.95 -49.42
C ILE A 11 -24.46 -29.62 -49.16
N ASP A 12 -25.19 -28.52 -49.23
CA ASP A 12 -24.65 -27.21 -48.87
C ASP A 12 -24.36 -27.12 -47.38
N VAL A 13 -23.07 -27.26 -47.03
CA VAL A 13 -22.59 -27.18 -45.62
C VAL A 13 -22.20 -25.76 -45.19
N THR A 14 -22.30 -24.78 -46.09
CA THR A 14 -21.91 -23.41 -45.82
C THR A 14 -22.67 -22.81 -44.61
N GLY A 15 -23.97 -22.99 -44.58
CA GLY A 15 -24.81 -22.55 -43.47
C GLY A 15 -24.46 -23.20 -42.12
N LEU A 16 -24.08 -24.49 -42.13
CA LEU A 16 -23.61 -25.20 -40.92
C LEU A 16 -22.26 -24.66 -40.43
N VAL A 17 -21.30 -24.40 -41.32
CA VAL A 17 -19.98 -23.87 -40.99
C VAL A 17 -20.11 -22.46 -40.39
N VAL A 18 -20.91 -21.61 -41.02
CA VAL A 18 -21.18 -20.25 -40.53
C VAL A 18 -21.88 -20.32 -39.17
N GLY A 19 -22.90 -21.13 -39.01
CA GLY A 19 -23.62 -21.32 -37.76
C GLY A 19 -22.71 -21.79 -36.61
N LEU A 20 -21.87 -22.80 -36.87
CA LEU A 20 -20.88 -23.29 -35.91
C LEU A 20 -19.84 -22.21 -35.56
N GLY A 21 -19.45 -21.35 -36.52
CA GLY A 21 -18.58 -20.21 -36.28
C GLY A 21 -19.20 -19.23 -35.29
N PHE A 22 -20.47 -18.86 -35.44
CA PHE A 22 -21.18 -17.99 -34.50
C PHE A 22 -21.33 -18.62 -33.11
N VAL A 23 -21.67 -19.93 -33.04
CA VAL A 23 -21.73 -20.65 -31.75
C VAL A 23 -20.34 -20.67 -31.10
N GLY A 24 -19.27 -20.88 -31.86
CA GLY A 24 -17.90 -20.84 -31.37
C GLY A 24 -17.51 -19.47 -30.77
N LEU A 25 -17.88 -18.37 -31.44
CA LEU A 25 -17.69 -17.02 -30.93
C LEU A 25 -18.47 -16.78 -29.64
N ALA A 26 -19.74 -17.19 -29.59
CA ALA A 26 -20.58 -17.04 -28.40
C ALA A 26 -19.97 -17.79 -27.18
N VAL A 27 -19.49 -19.02 -27.39
CA VAL A 27 -18.82 -19.81 -26.36
C VAL A 27 -17.47 -19.13 -25.93
N ALA A 28 -16.70 -18.61 -26.89
CA ALA A 28 -15.47 -17.92 -26.61
C ALA A 28 -15.69 -16.68 -25.73
N PHE A 29 -16.69 -15.85 -26.02
CA PHE A 29 -17.06 -14.72 -25.17
C PHE A 29 -17.54 -15.14 -23.79
N ALA A 30 -18.35 -16.20 -23.71
CA ALA A 30 -18.83 -16.71 -22.43
C ALA A 30 -17.70 -17.27 -21.55
N ALA A 31 -16.65 -17.84 -22.15
CA ALA A 31 -15.51 -18.41 -21.45
C ALA A 31 -14.37 -17.40 -21.15
N GLN A 32 -14.40 -16.22 -21.78
CA GLN A 32 -13.29 -15.25 -21.78
C GLN A 32 -12.75 -14.98 -20.37
N ASP A 33 -13.60 -14.60 -19.43
CA ASP A 33 -13.19 -14.25 -18.05
C ASP A 33 -12.54 -15.44 -17.33
N THR A 34 -12.98 -16.65 -17.60
CA THR A 34 -12.40 -17.86 -17.00
C THR A 34 -10.99 -18.10 -17.54
N VAL A 35 -10.84 -18.00 -18.85
CA VAL A 35 -9.55 -18.19 -19.54
C VAL A 35 -8.55 -17.14 -19.10
N GLU A 36 -8.93 -15.87 -19.04
CA GLU A 36 -8.07 -14.77 -18.56
C GLU A 36 -7.59 -15.03 -17.12
N ASN A 37 -8.46 -15.48 -16.22
CA ASN A 37 -8.07 -15.80 -14.85
C ASN A 37 -7.12 -16.99 -14.74
N VAL A 38 -7.31 -18.02 -15.58
CA VAL A 38 -6.42 -19.19 -15.63
C VAL A 38 -5.03 -18.78 -16.14
N ILE A 39 -4.97 -18.02 -17.23
CA ILE A 39 -3.70 -17.50 -17.78
C ILE A 39 -2.99 -16.64 -16.73
N ALA A 40 -3.71 -15.75 -16.07
CA ALA A 40 -3.17 -14.92 -14.99
C ALA A 40 -2.62 -15.77 -13.83
N GLY A 41 -3.32 -16.85 -13.46
CA GLY A 41 -2.86 -17.79 -12.43
C GLY A 41 -1.56 -18.49 -12.83
N VAL A 42 -1.44 -18.90 -14.07
CA VAL A 42 -0.22 -19.50 -14.62
C VAL A 42 0.95 -18.50 -14.53
N PHE A 43 0.74 -17.24 -14.92
CA PHE A 43 1.77 -16.20 -14.79
C PHE A 43 2.18 -15.98 -13.33
N ILE A 44 1.23 -15.90 -12.38
CA ILE A 44 1.55 -15.75 -10.97
C ILE A 44 2.42 -16.91 -10.47
N ILE A 45 2.12 -18.14 -10.90
CA ILE A 45 2.87 -19.35 -10.48
C ILE A 45 4.28 -19.39 -11.10
N ILE A 46 4.43 -18.94 -12.34
CA ILE A 46 5.72 -18.96 -13.08
C ILE A 46 6.60 -17.79 -12.62
N ASP A 47 6.08 -16.55 -12.72
CA ASP A 47 6.86 -15.32 -12.48
C ASP A 47 7.02 -15.01 -11.01
N ARG A 48 6.15 -15.55 -10.16
CA ARG A 48 6.16 -15.44 -8.69
C ARG A 48 6.31 -14.00 -8.20
N PRO A 49 5.47 -13.05 -8.62
CA PRO A 49 5.50 -11.68 -8.10
C PRO A 49 5.22 -11.63 -6.58
N PHE A 50 4.55 -12.64 -6.07
CA PHE A 50 4.37 -12.94 -4.65
C PHE A 50 4.18 -14.45 -4.46
N ARG A 51 4.41 -14.94 -3.25
CA ARG A 51 4.30 -16.36 -2.86
C ARG A 51 3.32 -16.53 -1.70
N GLU A 52 2.90 -17.76 -1.47
CA GLU A 52 2.13 -18.11 -0.26
C GLU A 52 2.94 -17.77 1.01
N GLY A 53 2.27 -17.17 1.98
CA GLY A 53 2.87 -16.66 3.21
C GLY A 53 3.38 -15.22 3.13
N GLU A 54 3.55 -14.65 1.94
CA GLU A 54 4.03 -13.28 1.77
C GLU A 54 2.93 -12.24 1.99
N ARG A 55 3.34 -11.08 2.52
CA ARG A 55 2.46 -9.94 2.75
C ARG A 55 2.44 -9.02 1.55
N ILE A 56 1.24 -8.78 1.04
CA ILE A 56 1.01 -7.91 -0.11
C ILE A 56 0.04 -6.77 0.22
N LEU A 57 0.16 -5.69 -0.53
CA LEU A 57 -0.86 -4.65 -0.61
C LEU A 57 -1.68 -4.88 -1.87
N LEU A 58 -2.97 -5.13 -1.67
CA LEU A 58 -3.93 -5.37 -2.75
C LEU A 58 -4.20 -4.11 -3.57
N PRO A 59 -4.52 -4.26 -4.87
CA PRO A 59 -4.86 -3.14 -5.74
C PRO A 59 -6.02 -2.29 -5.20
N LYS A 60 -6.03 -1.00 -5.56
CA LYS A 60 -7.11 -0.07 -5.18
C LYS A 60 -8.46 -0.45 -5.79
N SER A 61 -8.44 -1.10 -6.95
CA SER A 61 -9.62 -1.59 -7.68
C SER A 61 -10.47 -2.58 -6.88
N LEU A 62 -9.85 -3.26 -5.91
CA LEU A 62 -10.53 -4.20 -5.02
C LEU A 62 -11.31 -3.53 -3.89
N GLY A 63 -11.83 -2.34 -4.04
CA GLY A 63 -12.57 -1.57 -3.05
C GLY A 63 -13.21 -2.40 -1.93
N GLY A 64 -13.41 -1.83 -0.74
CA GLY A 64 -14.02 -2.54 0.39
C GLY A 64 -13.74 -1.85 1.72
N ILE A 65 -14.46 -2.27 2.75
CA ILE A 65 -14.34 -1.79 4.14
C ILE A 65 -13.21 -2.47 4.92
N TYR A 66 -12.56 -3.46 4.34
CA TYR A 66 -11.46 -4.22 4.94
C TYR A 66 -10.10 -3.65 4.57
N SER A 67 -9.08 -4.00 5.34
CA SER A 67 -7.70 -3.63 5.06
C SER A 67 -7.23 -4.21 3.73
N LYS A 68 -6.58 -3.38 2.91
CA LYS A 68 -5.93 -3.82 1.67
C LYS A 68 -4.62 -4.58 1.90
N TRP A 69 -4.11 -4.59 3.12
CA TRP A 69 -2.96 -5.38 3.52
C TRP A 69 -3.40 -6.79 3.87
N GLY A 70 -2.72 -7.78 3.34
CA GLY A 70 -3.00 -9.17 3.66
C GLY A 70 -1.87 -10.11 3.37
N ASP A 71 -1.94 -11.29 3.97
CA ASP A 71 -1.01 -12.38 3.75
C ASP A 71 -1.62 -13.35 2.74
N VAL A 72 -0.88 -13.70 1.70
CA VAL A 72 -1.30 -14.69 0.70
C VAL A 72 -1.37 -16.06 1.36
N THR A 73 -2.55 -16.68 1.37
CA THR A 73 -2.75 -17.99 2.01
C THR A 73 -2.80 -19.14 1.02
N TYR A 74 -3.14 -18.85 -0.22
CA TYR A 74 -3.24 -19.87 -1.26
C TYR A 74 -3.27 -19.24 -2.65
N ILE A 75 -2.54 -19.82 -3.60
CA ILE A 75 -2.53 -19.41 -5.01
C ILE A 75 -3.11 -20.55 -5.85
N GLY A 76 -4.33 -20.35 -6.33
CA GLY A 76 -5.01 -21.29 -7.21
C GLY A 76 -4.93 -20.88 -8.67
N LEU A 77 -5.38 -21.77 -9.55
CA LEU A 77 -5.33 -21.54 -10.99
C LEU A 77 -6.19 -20.35 -11.44
N ARG A 78 -7.34 -20.12 -10.82
CA ARG A 78 -8.28 -19.04 -11.17
C ARG A 78 -8.32 -17.91 -10.14
N THR A 79 -8.07 -18.22 -8.88
CA THR A 79 -8.21 -17.28 -7.75
C THR A 79 -7.08 -17.43 -6.78
N THR A 80 -6.65 -16.31 -6.18
CA THR A 80 -5.71 -16.25 -5.05
C THR A 80 -6.48 -15.88 -3.79
N ARG A 81 -6.17 -16.54 -2.67
CA ARG A 81 -6.76 -16.25 -1.36
C ARG A 81 -5.78 -15.41 -0.53
N VAL A 82 -6.28 -14.33 0.01
CA VAL A 82 -5.49 -13.40 0.84
C VAL A 82 -6.23 -13.17 2.15
N ARG A 83 -5.56 -13.37 3.27
CA ARG A 83 -6.09 -13.04 4.60
C ARG A 83 -5.69 -11.63 4.94
N SER A 84 -6.66 -10.72 5.05
CA SER A 84 -6.41 -9.33 5.42
C SER A 84 -5.89 -9.20 6.85
N THR A 85 -5.28 -8.06 7.17
CA THR A 85 -4.86 -7.76 8.55
C THR A 85 -6.02 -7.67 9.55
N ASP A 86 -7.24 -7.53 9.05
CA ASP A 86 -8.48 -7.52 9.86
C ASP A 86 -9.05 -8.94 10.04
N GLY A 87 -8.34 -9.98 9.58
CA GLY A 87 -8.74 -11.39 9.70
C GLY A 87 -9.68 -11.87 8.60
N VAL A 88 -10.12 -11.01 7.68
CA VAL A 88 -11.04 -11.36 6.60
C VAL A 88 -10.32 -12.15 5.51
N LEU A 89 -10.89 -13.26 5.08
CA LEU A 89 -10.39 -14.05 3.95
C LEU A 89 -11.00 -13.53 2.65
N LEU A 90 -10.13 -12.99 1.80
CA LEU A 90 -10.48 -12.46 0.49
C LEU A 90 -10.16 -13.52 -0.58
N THR A 91 -11.10 -13.80 -1.46
CA THR A 91 -10.87 -14.60 -2.66
C THR A 91 -10.84 -13.67 -3.86
N VAL A 92 -9.66 -13.48 -4.41
CA VAL A 92 -9.39 -12.51 -5.47
C VAL A 92 -9.19 -13.22 -6.80
N PRO A 93 -9.92 -12.88 -7.87
CA PRO A 93 -9.64 -13.38 -9.21
C PRO A 93 -8.21 -13.00 -9.64
N ASN A 94 -7.47 -13.97 -10.20
CA ASN A 94 -6.07 -13.77 -10.57
C ASN A 94 -5.87 -12.63 -11.59
N LYS A 95 -6.81 -12.45 -12.52
CA LYS A 95 -6.85 -11.36 -13.48
C LYS A 95 -6.69 -9.98 -12.83
N LEU A 96 -7.30 -9.75 -11.66
CA LEU A 96 -7.21 -8.46 -10.96
C LEU A 96 -5.82 -8.24 -10.34
N LEU A 97 -5.13 -9.30 -9.91
CA LEU A 97 -3.80 -9.22 -9.34
C LEU A 97 -2.69 -9.06 -10.39
N THR A 98 -2.96 -9.43 -11.64
CA THR A 98 -2.01 -9.25 -12.75
C THR A 98 -2.25 -7.99 -13.55
N LYS A 99 -3.48 -7.45 -13.53
CA LYS A 99 -3.84 -6.23 -14.26
C LYS A 99 -3.32 -4.97 -13.58
N ASP A 100 -3.35 -4.93 -12.23
CA ASP A 100 -2.95 -3.79 -11.43
C ASP A 100 -1.63 -4.08 -10.70
N ALA A 101 -0.92 -3.01 -10.31
CA ALA A 101 0.28 -3.15 -9.50
C ALA A 101 -0.04 -3.70 -8.11
N VAL A 102 0.62 -4.78 -7.73
CA VAL A 102 0.63 -5.36 -6.39
C VAL A 102 1.97 -5.05 -5.73
N ALA A 103 1.94 -4.45 -4.54
CA ALA A 103 3.18 -4.23 -3.79
C ALA A 103 3.42 -5.41 -2.84
N ASN A 104 4.59 -6.07 -2.99
CA ASN A 104 5.02 -7.16 -2.15
C ASN A 104 5.96 -6.64 -1.05
N PHE A 105 5.60 -6.87 0.21
CA PHE A 105 6.35 -6.41 1.40
C PHE A 105 7.11 -7.54 2.09
N SER A 106 7.25 -8.69 1.45
CA SER A 106 7.94 -9.86 2.02
C SER A 106 8.78 -10.63 1.00
N HIS A 107 9.00 -10.04 -0.19
CA HIS A 107 9.63 -10.76 -1.31
C HIS A 107 11.06 -11.28 -1.02
N SER A 108 11.78 -10.62 -0.13
CA SER A 108 13.14 -11.02 0.26
C SER A 108 13.28 -10.99 1.78
N SER A 109 13.99 -11.99 2.35
CA SER A 109 14.37 -12.02 3.76
C SER A 109 15.24 -10.83 4.17
N ASP A 110 15.97 -10.26 3.20
CA ASP A 110 16.92 -9.17 3.41
C ASP A 110 16.30 -7.80 3.07
N MET A 111 14.97 -7.77 2.83
CA MET A 111 14.28 -6.55 2.50
C MET A 111 14.02 -5.70 3.74
N GLU A 112 14.77 -4.63 3.85
CA GLU A 112 14.53 -3.59 4.84
C GLU A 112 13.43 -2.65 4.37
N LEU A 113 12.36 -2.56 5.16
CA LEU A 113 11.19 -1.75 4.86
C LEU A 113 11.29 -0.41 5.57
N ARG A 114 11.27 0.67 4.80
CA ARG A 114 11.32 2.02 5.35
C ARG A 114 9.98 2.44 5.94
N VAL A 115 10.01 2.83 7.21
CA VAL A 115 8.90 3.50 7.90
C VAL A 115 9.17 5.01 7.92
N ARG A 116 8.10 5.78 7.78
CA ARG A 116 8.15 7.25 7.86
C ARG A 116 7.12 7.75 8.85
N ILE A 117 7.55 8.67 9.70
CA ILE A 117 6.69 9.43 10.60
C ILE A 117 6.92 10.90 10.31
N ARG A 118 5.86 11.66 10.08
CA ARG A 118 5.92 13.11 9.91
C ARG A 118 5.26 13.77 11.09
N LEU A 119 5.90 14.81 11.59
CA LEU A 119 5.39 15.64 12.67
C LEU A 119 5.72 17.12 12.39
N GLY A 120 4.81 17.98 12.77
CA GLY A 120 5.00 19.43 12.73
C GLY A 120 5.51 19.91 14.07
N LEU A 121 6.58 20.68 14.04
CA LEU A 121 7.21 21.28 15.22
C LEU A 121 7.03 22.79 15.19
N THR A 122 6.87 23.41 16.36
CA THR A 122 6.96 24.87 16.47
C THR A 122 8.33 25.34 15.98
N ALA A 123 8.35 26.35 15.10
CA ALA A 123 9.51 26.80 14.34
C ALA A 123 10.52 27.58 15.21
N THR A 124 11.11 26.94 16.21
CA THR A 124 12.24 27.48 16.98
C THR A 124 13.41 26.51 16.95
N TRP A 125 14.63 27.03 16.81
CA TRP A 125 15.84 26.21 16.73
C TRP A 125 15.98 25.24 17.90
N SER A 126 15.79 25.73 19.12
CA SER A 126 15.90 24.93 20.34
C SER A 126 14.87 23.78 20.35
N ASN A 127 13.65 24.01 19.84
CA ASN A 127 12.58 23.00 19.78
C ASN A 127 12.93 21.88 18.80
N VAL A 128 13.43 22.26 17.62
CA VAL A 128 13.82 21.32 16.56
C VAL A 128 15.01 20.48 16.99
N THR A 129 16.05 21.08 17.55
CA THR A 129 17.26 20.36 17.98
C THR A 129 16.96 19.35 19.09
N LYS A 130 16.18 19.74 20.09
CA LYS A 130 15.74 18.82 21.15
C LYS A 130 14.88 17.66 20.60
N ALA A 131 13.98 17.97 19.67
CA ALA A 131 13.16 16.95 19.03
C ALA A 131 14.02 15.93 18.27
N GLU A 132 15.03 16.38 17.55
CA GLU A 132 15.98 15.52 16.83
C GLU A 132 16.76 14.60 17.77
N GLU A 133 17.29 15.13 18.87
CA GLU A 133 18.01 14.35 19.89
C GLU A 133 17.12 13.26 20.49
N ILE A 134 15.88 13.61 20.88
CA ILE A 134 14.92 12.64 21.44
C ILE A 134 14.57 11.56 20.45
N VAL A 135 14.30 11.92 19.20
CA VAL A 135 13.95 10.98 18.14
C VAL A 135 15.10 10.00 17.88
N ARG A 136 16.34 10.49 17.88
CA ARG A 136 17.53 9.66 17.71
C ARG A 136 17.67 8.65 18.85
N ASP A 137 17.55 9.09 20.09
CA ASP A 137 17.65 8.22 21.26
C ASP A 137 16.53 7.14 21.28
N ILE A 138 15.31 7.50 20.89
CA ILE A 138 14.22 6.52 20.74
C ILE A 138 14.58 5.46 19.69
N ALA A 139 15.15 5.90 18.56
CA ALA A 139 15.51 5.01 17.46
C ALA A 139 16.66 4.07 17.81
N ASP A 140 17.67 4.57 18.48
CA ASP A 140 18.87 3.81 18.88
C ASP A 140 18.54 2.72 19.90
N ASN A 141 17.52 2.93 20.73
CA ASN A 141 17.10 2.01 21.78
C ASN A 141 15.98 1.04 21.37
N HIS A 142 15.52 1.03 20.12
CA HIS A 142 14.43 0.16 19.68
C HIS A 142 14.95 -1.12 18.98
N PRO A 143 14.62 -2.33 19.49
CA PRO A 143 15.21 -3.59 19.00
C PRO A 143 14.82 -4.00 17.59
N ASP A 144 13.70 -3.47 17.07
CA ASP A 144 13.18 -3.81 15.74
C ASP A 144 13.66 -2.87 14.63
N ILE A 145 14.42 -1.83 14.98
CA ILE A 145 14.95 -0.85 14.04
C ILE A 145 16.33 -1.29 13.57
N VAL A 146 16.50 -1.30 12.27
CA VAL A 146 17.77 -1.59 11.63
C VAL A 146 18.69 -0.39 11.78
N GLN A 147 19.85 -0.59 12.39
CA GLN A 147 20.86 0.44 12.63
C GLN A 147 21.93 0.47 11.54
N ASP A 148 22.30 -0.69 11.02
CA ASP A 148 23.36 -0.85 10.02
C ASP A 148 22.82 -1.66 8.83
N PRO A 149 23.06 -1.25 7.57
CA PRO A 149 23.85 -0.10 7.10
C PRO A 149 23.05 1.22 7.00
N LYS A 150 21.79 1.26 7.43
CA LYS A 150 20.88 2.41 7.26
C LYS A 150 20.34 2.89 8.60
N PRO A 151 21.12 3.70 9.34
CA PRO A 151 20.68 4.21 10.62
C PRO A 151 19.43 5.09 10.50
N PRO A 152 18.66 5.22 11.58
CA PRO A 152 17.53 6.13 11.64
C PRO A 152 17.93 7.59 11.37
N GLU A 153 17.10 8.31 10.65
CA GLU A 153 17.33 9.70 10.28
C GLU A 153 16.15 10.58 10.68
N ALA A 154 16.43 11.74 11.27
CA ALA A 154 15.49 12.83 11.41
C ALA A 154 15.84 13.92 10.37
N VAL A 155 14.93 14.19 9.43
CA VAL A 155 15.17 15.10 8.32
C VAL A 155 14.14 16.21 8.34
N LEU A 156 14.59 17.47 8.33
CA LEU A 156 13.71 18.62 8.13
C LEU A 156 13.31 18.70 6.66
N ARG A 157 12.01 18.67 6.38
CA ARG A 157 11.46 18.65 5.02
C ARG A 157 11.21 20.05 4.47
N GLY A 158 10.96 20.99 5.34
CA GLY A 158 10.63 22.37 4.99
C GLY A 158 9.71 23.01 6.01
N PHE A 159 9.22 24.19 5.66
CA PHE A 159 8.24 24.90 6.46
C PHE A 159 6.84 24.59 5.91
N GLY A 160 5.91 24.31 6.82
CA GLY A 160 4.48 24.33 6.57
C GLY A 160 3.91 25.73 6.90
N ASP A 161 2.59 25.85 6.91
CA ASP A 161 1.93 27.15 7.16
C ASP A 161 2.25 27.72 8.55
N GLN A 162 2.39 26.85 9.56
CA GLN A 162 2.65 27.24 10.95
C GLN A 162 3.65 26.31 11.66
N GLU A 163 4.41 25.52 10.88
CA GLU A 163 5.24 24.45 11.42
C GLU A 163 6.54 24.28 10.63
N VAL A 164 7.54 23.67 11.29
CA VAL A 164 8.64 23.01 10.62
C VAL A 164 8.32 21.52 10.56
N VAL A 165 8.29 20.96 9.35
CA VAL A 165 7.96 19.54 9.12
C VAL A 165 9.22 18.71 9.29
N MET A 166 9.24 17.87 10.32
CA MET A 166 10.27 16.86 10.55
C MET A 166 9.76 15.51 10.04
N GLU A 167 10.56 14.81 9.25
CA GLU A 167 10.30 13.45 8.79
C GLU A 167 11.32 12.50 9.41
N ILE A 168 10.85 11.60 10.24
CA ILE A 168 11.63 10.51 10.83
C ILE A 168 11.59 9.34 9.88
N ARG A 169 12.76 8.80 9.53
CA ARG A 169 12.94 7.67 8.64
C ARG A 169 13.74 6.60 9.35
N TYR A 170 13.22 5.40 9.34
CA TYR A 170 13.95 4.23 9.85
C TYR A 170 13.53 2.98 9.09
N TYR A 171 14.29 1.92 9.24
CA TYR A 171 14.05 0.66 8.56
C TYR A 171 13.72 -0.44 9.56
N VAL A 172 12.86 -1.37 9.14
CA VAL A 172 12.50 -2.58 9.88
C VAL A 172 12.65 -3.79 8.97
N GLY A 173 13.13 -4.89 9.50
CA GLY A 173 13.41 -6.10 8.72
C GLY A 173 12.15 -6.91 8.33
N ASN A 174 10.95 -6.50 8.74
CA ASN A 174 9.72 -7.25 8.45
C ASN A 174 8.48 -6.36 8.42
N ALA A 175 7.60 -6.60 7.45
CA ALA A 175 6.35 -5.85 7.31
C ALA A 175 5.44 -5.90 8.55
N LYS A 176 5.46 -7.00 9.31
CA LYS A 176 4.67 -7.15 10.55
C LYS A 176 5.15 -6.21 11.65
N LYS A 177 6.41 -5.78 11.62
CA LYS A 177 7.03 -4.85 12.58
C LYS A 177 6.76 -3.37 12.27
N MET A 178 6.32 -3.02 11.06
CA MET A 178 6.11 -1.62 10.64
C MET A 178 5.09 -0.89 11.51
N ARG A 179 3.92 -1.48 11.76
CA ARG A 179 2.87 -0.84 12.57
C ARG A 179 3.22 -0.79 14.06
N PRO A 180 3.66 -1.89 14.69
CA PRO A 180 4.06 -1.85 16.10
C PRO A 180 5.18 -0.85 16.36
N SER A 181 6.25 -0.84 15.55
CA SER A 181 7.35 0.12 15.72
C SER A 181 6.87 1.57 15.55
N LYS A 182 6.01 1.83 14.56
CA LYS A 182 5.44 3.18 14.38
C LYS A 182 4.59 3.62 15.57
N SER A 183 3.76 2.72 16.12
CA SER A 183 2.94 3.02 17.31
C SER A 183 3.82 3.30 18.52
N PHE A 184 4.85 2.49 18.75
CA PHE A 184 5.83 2.71 19.80
C PHE A 184 6.51 4.09 19.68
N PHE A 185 6.98 4.42 18.48
CA PHE A 185 7.62 5.71 18.22
C PHE A 185 6.70 6.88 18.56
N VAL A 186 5.45 6.84 18.08
CA VAL A 186 4.49 7.92 18.36
C VAL A 186 4.25 8.07 19.85
N THR A 187 4.10 6.95 20.59
CA THR A 187 3.89 6.97 22.04
C THR A 187 5.10 7.54 22.78
N GLU A 188 6.31 7.09 22.45
CA GLU A 188 7.55 7.58 23.09
C GLU A 188 7.83 9.04 22.75
N ILE A 189 7.58 9.47 21.51
CA ILE A 189 7.69 10.86 21.13
C ILE A 189 6.76 11.73 21.98
N LEU A 190 5.49 11.37 22.09
CA LEU A 190 4.53 12.15 22.89
C LEU A 190 4.97 12.26 24.34
N ARG A 191 5.37 11.15 24.97
CA ARG A 191 5.82 11.12 26.36
C ARG A 191 7.06 12.00 26.57
N ARG A 192 8.11 11.79 25.77
CA ARG A 192 9.39 12.49 25.94
C ARG A 192 9.33 13.96 25.51
N PHE A 193 8.49 14.30 24.53
CA PHE A 193 8.28 15.70 24.15
C PHE A 193 7.59 16.49 25.27
N GLU A 194 6.61 15.88 25.95
CA GLU A 194 5.97 16.48 27.11
C GLU A 194 6.99 16.72 28.25
N GLU A 195 7.78 15.70 28.60
CA GLU A 195 8.83 15.78 29.63
C GLU A 195 9.89 16.87 29.32
N SER A 196 10.27 16.99 28.04
CA SER A 196 11.32 17.91 27.60
C SER A 196 10.80 19.29 27.15
N LYS A 197 9.49 19.52 27.27
CA LYS A 197 8.81 20.74 26.81
C LYS A 197 9.07 21.05 25.32
N VAL A 198 9.16 20.00 24.49
CA VAL A 198 9.17 20.11 23.04
C VAL A 198 7.75 20.32 22.55
N THR A 199 7.51 21.36 21.76
CA THR A 199 6.17 21.75 21.34
C THR A 199 5.89 21.32 19.91
N LEU A 200 4.84 20.52 19.73
CA LEU A 200 4.27 20.23 18.42
C LEU A 200 3.50 21.46 17.92
N ALA A 201 3.52 21.69 16.63
CA ALA A 201 2.74 22.77 16.02
C ALA A 201 1.25 22.39 15.97
N TYR A 202 0.41 23.35 16.34
CA TYR A 202 -1.04 23.27 16.23
C TYR A 202 -1.55 24.32 15.25
N PRO A 203 -2.60 24.06 14.49
CA PRO A 203 -3.24 25.06 13.67
C PRO A 203 -3.84 26.13 14.57
N VAL A 204 -3.25 27.34 14.59
CA VAL A 204 -3.74 28.49 15.35
C VAL A 204 -4.62 29.33 14.42
N ARG A 205 -5.88 29.56 14.80
CA ARG A 205 -6.76 30.55 14.17
C ARG A 205 -6.90 31.72 15.11
N VAL A 206 -6.40 32.88 14.71
CA VAL A 206 -6.66 34.14 15.41
C VAL A 206 -7.94 34.72 14.81
N ASN A 207 -9.04 34.68 15.55
CA ASN A 207 -10.25 35.40 15.20
C ASN A 207 -10.07 36.84 15.72
N MET A 208 -9.76 37.77 14.84
CA MET A 208 -9.86 39.19 15.15
C MET A 208 -11.34 39.56 15.18
N ASN A 209 -11.90 39.77 16.36
CA ASN A 209 -13.17 40.46 16.47
C ASN A 209 -12.98 41.87 16.01
N SER A 210 -13.84 42.36 15.15
CA SER A 210 -13.78 43.66 14.49
C SER A 210 -14.09 44.86 15.39
N GLU A 211 -13.75 44.82 16.65
CA GLU A 211 -13.78 45.93 17.60
C GLU A 211 -12.39 46.47 17.92
N VAL A 212 -11.41 46.26 17.04
CA VAL A 212 -10.16 47.02 17.10
C VAL A 212 -10.42 48.36 16.43
N ASP A 213 -10.47 49.42 17.24
CA ASP A 213 -10.56 50.79 16.78
C ASP A 213 -9.44 51.04 15.78
N LEU A 214 -9.76 51.35 14.54
CA LEU A 214 -8.80 51.65 13.46
C LEU A 214 -7.95 52.89 13.76
N GLU A 215 -8.31 53.68 14.80
CA GLU A 215 -7.55 54.83 15.30
C GLU A 215 -6.27 54.40 16.06
N GLU A 216 -6.17 53.18 16.62
CA GLU A 216 -4.94 52.70 17.28
C GLU A 216 -3.88 52.16 16.29
N LEU A 217 -4.22 51.97 15.05
CA LEU A 217 -3.29 51.42 14.04
C LEU A 217 -2.62 52.51 13.18
N GLY A 218 -2.93 53.80 13.42
CA GLY A 218 -2.16 54.91 12.81
C GLY A 218 -2.33 55.06 11.30
N PHE A 219 -3.51 54.68 10.73
CA PHE A 219 -3.87 54.99 9.35
C PHE A 219 -4.85 56.16 9.29
#